data_c615f308836af6c6f17c3e4dda6b905d
#
_entry.id   c615f308836af6c6f17c3e4dda6b905d
#
_cell.length_a   1.000
_cell.length_b   1.000
_cell.length_c   1.000
_cell.angle_alpha   90.00
_cell.angle_beta   90.00
_cell.angle_gamma   90.00
#
_symmetry.space_group_name_H-M   'P 1'
#
loop_
_entity.id
_entity.type
_entity.pdbx_description
1 polymer ?
#
loop_
_entity_poly.entity_id
_entity_poly.type
_entity_poly.pdbx_seq_one_letter_code
_entity_poly.pdbx_strand_id
1 'polypeptide(L)'
;MNHKINRAEAPGIQLESEINYLQPERYLTGNGIPVFIMRNTASEAVKIDLMFDAGSKYDEKPVAGLTTEMLLAGTSEKSMAEINDQIDDFGGYFNASVSADHAYLSIYGLNECTVPLVQLIEDAIFNAVFPEGELERMKKERKEKLKVSLEKVSTLAQRQFQAALFAGSPYGRLNQPEDFAEITREHLLRFFENQFKRGLRKINWVGNPSEEEIKSFVTVFERWANEVPEQPLAEFQPSQEKIALEKKDAVQTGIRIGKLLFDRSHPDYHKMTVVNTLLGEYFGSRLMSNIREDKG
;
A
#
# COMPACT_ATOMS: atom_id res chain seq x y z
N MET A 1 18.14 37.42 12.35
CA MET A 1 17.44 38.54 11.64
C MET A 1 15.95 38.24 11.63
N ASN A 2 15.15 39.02 12.38
CA ASN A 2 13.68 38.87 12.36
C ASN A 2 13.14 39.51 11.08
N HIS A 3 12.94 38.75 10.04
CA HIS A 3 12.14 39.20 8.91
C HIS A 3 10.68 39.32 9.36
N LYS A 4 10.20 40.56 9.52
CA LYS A 4 8.76 40.82 9.68
C LYS A 4 8.08 40.43 8.37
N ILE A 5 7.34 39.33 8.41
CA ILE A 5 6.51 38.87 7.27
C ILE A 5 5.42 39.93 7.05
N ASN A 6 5.43 40.61 5.90
CA ASN A 6 4.33 41.47 5.48
C ASN A 6 3.15 40.60 4.98
N ARG A 7 2.11 40.49 5.78
CA ARG A 7 0.93 39.68 5.45
C ARG A 7 -0.05 40.37 4.47
N ALA A 8 0.21 41.63 4.12
CA ALA A 8 -0.60 42.37 3.15
C ALA A 8 -0.13 42.14 1.70
N GLU A 9 1.04 41.56 1.50
CA GLU A 9 1.59 41.25 0.19
C GLU A 9 1.66 39.75 0.01
N ALA A 10 1.11 39.24 -1.09
CA ALA A 10 1.27 37.85 -1.45
C ALA A 10 2.75 37.54 -1.74
N PRO A 11 3.29 36.41 -1.29
CA PRO A 11 4.64 36.01 -1.66
C PRO A 11 4.74 35.87 -3.18
N GLY A 12 5.88 36.30 -3.74
CA GLY A 12 6.15 36.17 -5.17
C GLY A 12 6.13 34.69 -5.59
N ILE A 13 5.48 34.41 -6.72
CA ILE A 13 5.49 33.07 -7.30
C ILE A 13 6.87 32.84 -7.91
N GLN A 14 7.62 31.90 -7.35
CA GLN A 14 8.83 31.38 -7.95
C GLN A 14 8.46 30.17 -8.78
N LEU A 15 8.59 30.26 -10.10
CA LEU A 15 8.48 29.09 -10.97
C LEU A 15 9.85 28.41 -10.97
N GLU A 16 9.93 27.22 -10.39
CA GLU A 16 11.10 26.37 -10.58
C GLU A 16 11.17 25.94 -12.04
N SER A 17 12.23 26.37 -12.72
CA SER A 17 12.41 26.13 -14.15
C SER A 17 12.94 24.71 -14.47
N GLU A 18 13.58 24.04 -13.50
CA GLU A 18 14.12 22.71 -13.65
C GLU A 18 13.88 21.85 -12.41
N ILE A 19 13.28 20.69 -12.61
CA ILE A 19 13.12 19.68 -11.58
C ILE A 19 14.15 18.59 -11.85
N ASN A 20 15.16 18.48 -11.01
CA ASN A 20 16.17 17.42 -11.08
C ASN A 20 15.71 16.20 -10.28
N TYR A 21 15.41 15.11 -10.96
CA TYR A 21 15.10 13.85 -10.31
C TYR A 21 16.38 13.04 -10.05
N LEU A 22 16.54 12.56 -8.83
CA LEU A 22 17.58 11.59 -8.51
C LEU A 22 17.33 10.31 -9.31
N GLN A 23 18.37 9.86 -10.01
CA GLN A 23 18.29 8.60 -10.74
C GLN A 23 18.72 7.46 -9.81
N PRO A 24 17.93 6.38 -9.69
CA PRO A 24 18.31 5.25 -8.88
C PRO A 24 19.43 4.45 -9.54
N GLU A 25 20.39 4.00 -8.74
CA GLU A 25 21.33 2.95 -9.14
C GLU A 25 20.60 1.60 -9.15
N ARG A 26 20.92 0.74 -10.11
CA ARG A 26 20.28 -0.56 -10.23
C ARG A 26 21.27 -1.69 -9.97
N TYR A 27 20.92 -2.53 -9.00
CA TYR A 27 21.59 -3.78 -8.67
C TYR A 27 20.65 -4.96 -8.87
N LEU A 28 21.18 -6.17 -8.79
CA LEU A 28 20.41 -7.41 -8.82
C LEU A 28 20.85 -8.29 -7.65
N THR A 29 19.91 -8.99 -7.05
CA THR A 29 20.21 -10.12 -6.17
C THR A 29 20.75 -11.30 -6.99
N GLY A 30 21.34 -12.30 -6.35
CA GLY A 30 21.86 -13.50 -7.05
C GLY A 30 20.80 -14.25 -7.87
N ASN A 31 19.53 -14.18 -7.47
CA ASN A 31 18.36 -14.76 -8.14
C ASN A 31 17.61 -13.78 -9.07
N GLY A 32 18.22 -12.61 -9.38
CA GLY A 32 17.75 -11.69 -10.41
C GLY A 32 16.68 -10.69 -9.97
N ILE A 33 16.38 -10.56 -8.67
CA ILE A 33 15.43 -9.55 -8.18
C ILE A 33 16.08 -8.16 -8.28
N PRO A 34 15.43 -7.17 -8.93
CA PRO A 34 15.99 -5.82 -9.06
C PRO A 34 15.95 -5.05 -7.73
N VAL A 35 17.07 -4.42 -7.41
CA VAL A 35 17.26 -3.51 -6.28
C VAL A 35 17.57 -2.12 -6.83
N PHE A 36 16.75 -1.14 -6.48
CA PHE A 36 16.93 0.26 -6.86
C PHE A 36 17.37 1.06 -5.65
N ILE A 37 18.52 1.71 -5.75
CA ILE A 37 19.11 2.49 -4.65
C ILE A 37 19.08 3.96 -5.02
N MET A 38 18.40 4.77 -4.24
CA MET A 38 18.47 6.24 -4.31
C MET A 38 19.36 6.75 -3.17
N ARG A 39 20.56 7.22 -3.52
CA ARG A 39 21.49 7.74 -2.52
C ARG A 39 21.01 9.07 -1.96
N ASN A 40 20.83 9.10 -0.65
CA ASN A 40 20.50 10.31 0.09
C ASN A 40 21.57 10.58 1.14
N THR A 41 22.50 11.46 0.83
CA THR A 41 23.61 11.84 1.73
C THR A 41 23.23 12.91 2.75
N ALA A 42 22.03 13.47 2.64
CA ALA A 42 21.55 14.53 3.52
C ALA A 42 20.87 14.03 4.81
N SER A 43 20.65 12.72 4.91
CA SER A 43 19.91 12.11 6.02
C SER A 43 20.55 10.79 6.47
N GLU A 44 20.58 10.56 7.76
CA GLU A 44 20.96 9.26 8.34
C GLU A 44 19.80 8.26 8.30
N ALA A 45 18.59 8.71 8.01
CA ALA A 45 17.44 7.84 7.93
C ALA A 45 17.41 7.04 6.62
N VAL A 46 17.05 5.78 6.75
CA VAL A 46 16.90 4.83 5.67
C VAL A 46 15.43 4.43 5.50
N LYS A 47 15.03 4.23 4.26
CA LYS A 47 13.77 3.59 3.92
C LYS A 47 14.02 2.47 2.91
N ILE A 48 13.49 1.28 3.19
CA ILE A 48 13.51 0.15 2.27
C ILE A 48 12.08 -0.30 2.02
N ASP A 49 11.70 -0.37 0.76
CA ASP A 49 10.39 -0.89 0.34
C ASP A 49 10.58 -2.20 -0.44
N LEU A 50 9.98 -3.26 0.07
CA LEU A 50 9.86 -4.55 -0.61
C LEU A 50 8.49 -4.62 -1.27
N MET A 51 8.43 -4.91 -2.56
CA MET A 51 7.17 -5.03 -3.32
C MET A 51 6.98 -6.48 -3.75
N PHE A 52 5.83 -7.04 -3.37
CA PHE A 52 5.46 -8.42 -3.68
C PHE A 52 4.22 -8.48 -4.58
N ASP A 53 4.18 -9.45 -5.47
CA ASP A 53 2.99 -9.82 -6.23
C ASP A 53 2.02 -10.62 -5.33
N ALA A 54 1.56 -9.95 -4.27
CA ALA A 54 0.74 -10.51 -3.19
C ALA A 54 -0.46 -9.62 -2.86
N GLY A 55 -1.08 -9.05 -3.89
CA GLY A 55 -2.26 -8.19 -3.76
C GLY A 55 -3.55 -8.97 -3.50
N SER A 56 -4.62 -8.24 -3.20
CA SER A 56 -5.93 -8.84 -2.91
C SER A 56 -6.62 -9.47 -4.13
N LYS A 57 -6.13 -9.22 -5.35
CA LYS A 57 -6.65 -9.86 -6.57
C LYS A 57 -6.38 -11.37 -6.63
N TYR A 58 -5.37 -11.85 -5.93
CA TYR A 58 -4.93 -13.24 -5.97
C TYR A 58 -5.75 -14.21 -5.11
N ASP A 59 -6.64 -13.69 -4.26
CA ASP A 59 -7.53 -14.52 -3.46
C ASP A 59 -8.95 -13.93 -3.44
N GLU A 60 -9.95 -14.80 -3.28
CA GLU A 60 -11.37 -14.39 -3.26
C GLU A 60 -11.81 -13.81 -1.92
N LYS A 61 -11.11 -14.17 -0.84
CA LYS A 61 -11.36 -13.73 0.53
C LYS A 61 -10.30 -12.71 0.96
N PRO A 62 -10.48 -12.00 2.08
CA PRO A 62 -9.49 -11.03 2.55
C PRO A 62 -8.23 -11.67 3.17
N VAL A 63 -7.71 -12.76 2.55
CA VAL A 63 -6.53 -13.51 3.00
C VAL A 63 -5.27 -12.67 2.83
N ALA A 64 -5.12 -11.98 1.68
CA ALA A 64 -3.95 -11.15 1.39
C ALA A 64 -3.69 -10.12 2.51
N GLY A 65 -4.75 -9.43 2.97
CA GLY A 65 -4.64 -8.45 4.05
C GLY A 65 -4.19 -9.06 5.37
N LEU A 66 -4.83 -10.16 5.80
CA LEU A 66 -4.47 -10.85 7.03
C LEU A 66 -3.05 -11.43 6.96
N THR A 67 -2.68 -12.07 5.84
CA THR A 67 -1.32 -12.59 5.66
C THR A 67 -0.28 -11.48 5.78
N THR A 68 -0.50 -10.36 5.09
CA THR A 68 0.44 -9.21 5.10
C THR A 68 0.62 -8.64 6.51
N GLU A 69 -0.45 -8.52 7.29
CA GLU A 69 -0.39 -8.00 8.66
C GLU A 69 0.25 -8.97 9.64
N MET A 70 0.16 -10.26 9.37
CA MET A 70 0.69 -11.30 10.25
C MET A 70 2.12 -11.74 9.92
N LEU A 71 2.80 -11.10 8.98
CA LEU A 71 4.17 -11.47 8.58
C LEU A 71 5.18 -11.46 9.75
N LEU A 72 4.99 -10.56 10.72
CA LEU A 72 5.80 -10.49 11.94
C LEU A 72 5.07 -10.99 13.19
N ALA A 73 3.98 -11.76 13.03
CA ALA A 73 3.20 -12.27 14.17
C ALA A 73 3.92 -13.37 14.97
N GLY A 74 5.02 -13.88 14.46
CA GLY A 74 5.91 -14.84 15.11
C GLY A 74 6.52 -15.85 14.17
N THR A 75 7.60 -16.47 14.63
CA THR A 75 8.28 -17.62 14.00
C THR A 75 8.14 -18.84 14.92
N SER A 76 8.75 -19.97 14.54
CA SER A 76 8.86 -21.12 15.44
C SER A 76 9.70 -20.85 16.70
N GLU A 77 10.58 -19.84 16.66
CA GLU A 77 11.56 -19.53 17.70
C GLU A 77 11.27 -18.25 18.47
N LYS A 78 10.59 -17.29 17.85
CA LYS A 78 10.34 -15.95 18.38
C LYS A 78 8.87 -15.60 18.34
N SER A 79 8.37 -15.02 19.40
CA SER A 79 7.07 -14.38 19.44
C SER A 79 7.07 -13.02 18.72
N MET A 80 5.89 -12.48 18.44
CA MET A 80 5.74 -11.13 17.89
C MET A 80 6.39 -10.06 18.79
N ALA A 81 6.27 -10.18 20.12
CA ALA A 81 6.88 -9.24 21.05
C ALA A 81 8.41 -9.25 20.94
N GLU A 82 9.04 -10.42 20.95
CA GLU A 82 10.50 -10.55 20.83
C GLU A 82 11.02 -10.02 19.49
N ILE A 83 10.26 -10.21 18.39
CA ILE A 83 10.62 -9.64 17.07
C ILE A 83 10.56 -8.13 17.11
N ASN A 84 9.48 -7.56 17.67
CA ASN A 84 9.31 -6.11 17.78
C ASN A 84 10.36 -5.47 18.68
N ASP A 85 10.65 -6.07 19.85
CA ASP A 85 11.70 -5.59 20.76
C ASP A 85 13.06 -5.53 20.05
N GLN A 86 13.40 -6.54 19.24
CA GLN A 86 14.65 -6.55 18.46
C GLN A 86 14.65 -5.50 17.33
N ILE A 87 13.50 -5.22 16.70
CA ILE A 87 13.37 -4.13 15.70
C ILE A 87 13.59 -2.78 16.40
N ASP A 88 13.00 -2.59 17.57
CA ASP A 88 13.13 -1.36 18.36
C ASP A 88 14.57 -1.15 18.85
N ASP A 89 15.29 -2.22 19.23
CA ASP A 89 16.72 -2.17 19.60
C ASP A 89 17.61 -1.62 18.48
N PHE A 90 17.24 -1.84 17.21
CA PHE A 90 17.90 -1.23 16.05
C PHE A 90 17.39 0.17 15.71
N GLY A 91 16.46 0.74 16.51
CA GLY A 91 15.78 2.00 16.17
C GLY A 91 14.95 1.88 14.90
N GLY A 92 14.52 0.65 14.57
CA GLY A 92 13.78 0.33 13.36
C GLY A 92 12.28 0.54 13.47
N TYR A 93 11.63 0.60 12.34
CA TYR A 93 10.17 0.58 12.24
C TYR A 93 9.76 -0.22 11.00
N PHE A 94 8.75 -1.05 11.15
CA PHE A 94 8.19 -1.87 10.08
C PHE A 94 6.73 -1.49 9.83
N ASN A 95 6.36 -1.40 8.55
CA ASN A 95 4.98 -1.22 8.13
C ASN A 95 4.66 -2.13 6.95
N ALA A 96 3.48 -2.72 6.97
CA ALA A 96 2.99 -3.58 5.90
C ALA A 96 1.64 -3.07 5.39
N SER A 97 1.46 -3.08 4.07
CA SER A 97 0.22 -2.68 3.43
C SER A 97 -0.06 -3.53 2.19
N VAL A 98 -1.33 -3.65 1.84
CA VAL A 98 -1.76 -4.41 0.67
C VAL A 98 -2.67 -3.55 -0.22
N SER A 99 -2.41 -3.59 -1.52
CA SER A 99 -3.26 -3.04 -2.57
C SER A 99 -3.99 -4.17 -3.32
N ALA A 100 -4.68 -3.83 -4.39
CA ALA A 100 -5.28 -4.85 -5.25
C ALA A 100 -4.22 -5.72 -5.93
N ASP A 101 -3.11 -5.14 -6.38
CA ASP A 101 -2.08 -5.84 -7.16
C ASP A 101 -0.92 -6.35 -6.32
N HIS A 102 -0.49 -5.59 -5.32
CA HIS A 102 0.77 -5.82 -4.61
C HIS A 102 0.62 -5.68 -3.10
N ALA A 103 1.47 -6.39 -2.37
CA ALA A 103 1.79 -6.06 -0.99
C ALA A 103 3.10 -5.26 -0.94
N TYR A 104 3.17 -4.33 0.00
CA TYR A 104 4.33 -3.48 0.25
C TYR A 104 4.75 -3.62 1.71
N LEU A 105 6.03 -3.90 1.91
CA LEU A 105 6.64 -3.93 3.23
C LEU A 105 7.67 -2.82 3.28
N SER A 106 7.50 -1.89 4.21
CA SER A 106 8.38 -0.74 4.39
C SER A 106 9.14 -0.88 5.69
N ILE A 107 10.46 -0.83 5.60
CA ILE A 107 11.40 -0.86 6.72
C ILE A 107 12.04 0.51 6.83
N TYR A 108 12.04 1.08 8.02
CA TYR A 108 12.68 2.35 8.32
C TYR A 108 13.73 2.12 9.40
N GLY A 109 14.84 2.82 9.33
CA GLY A 109 15.91 2.72 10.30
C GLY A 109 16.99 3.77 10.06
N LEU A 110 18.17 3.54 10.64
CA LEU A 110 19.37 4.36 10.44
C LEU A 110 20.34 3.64 9.50
N ASN A 111 21.16 4.39 8.76
CA ASN A 111 22.13 3.84 7.81
C ASN A 111 23.03 2.78 8.46
N GLU A 112 23.55 3.03 9.65
CA GLU A 112 24.47 2.13 10.37
C GLU A 112 23.84 0.78 10.77
N CYS A 113 22.52 0.73 10.96
CA CYS A 113 21.80 -0.47 11.37
C CYS A 113 21.04 -1.16 10.23
N THR A 114 21.16 -0.68 8.99
CA THR A 114 20.32 -1.12 7.87
C THR A 114 20.41 -2.62 7.60
N VAL A 115 21.62 -3.15 7.42
CA VAL A 115 21.80 -4.56 7.04
C VAL A 115 21.34 -5.51 8.16
N PRO A 116 21.77 -5.36 9.42
CA PRO A 116 21.28 -6.23 10.49
C PRO A 116 19.78 -6.13 10.76
N LEU A 117 19.19 -4.92 10.65
CA LEU A 117 17.76 -4.74 10.78
C LEU A 117 16.97 -5.47 9.66
N VAL A 118 17.45 -5.38 8.42
CA VAL A 118 16.80 -6.05 7.29
C VAL A 118 16.98 -7.56 7.40
N GLN A 119 18.11 -8.05 7.82
CA GLN A 119 18.33 -9.49 8.07
C GLN A 119 17.36 -10.04 9.12
N LEU A 120 17.18 -9.31 10.24
CA LEU A 120 16.23 -9.68 11.29
C LEU A 120 14.80 -9.76 10.76
N ILE A 121 14.34 -8.71 10.06
CA ILE A 121 12.97 -8.62 9.53
C ILE A 121 12.75 -9.65 8.44
N GLU A 122 13.71 -9.82 7.53
CA GLU A 122 13.64 -10.79 6.45
C GLU A 122 13.56 -12.23 7.02
N ASP A 123 14.38 -12.56 8.00
CA ASP A 123 14.35 -13.87 8.63
C ASP A 123 13.01 -14.13 9.35
N ALA A 124 12.50 -13.13 10.07
CA ALA A 124 11.21 -13.23 10.75
C ALA A 124 10.06 -13.44 9.74
N ILE A 125 10.08 -12.72 8.61
CA ILE A 125 9.06 -12.86 7.56
C ILE A 125 9.18 -14.22 6.88
N PHE A 126 10.37 -14.61 6.46
CA PHE A 126 10.57 -15.86 5.71
C PHE A 126 10.18 -17.10 6.52
N ASN A 127 10.33 -17.05 7.84
CA ASN A 127 9.98 -18.10 8.78
C ASN A 127 8.66 -17.87 9.52
N ALA A 128 7.79 -16.99 9.01
CA ALA A 128 6.50 -16.70 9.63
C ALA A 128 5.62 -17.95 9.77
N VAL A 129 5.07 -18.16 10.97
CA VAL A 129 4.25 -19.35 11.28
C VAL A 129 2.75 -19.08 11.41
N PHE A 130 2.35 -17.81 11.38
CA PHE A 130 0.94 -17.40 11.51
C PHE A 130 0.23 -18.06 12.71
N PRO A 131 0.55 -17.66 13.97
CA PRO A 131 -0.03 -18.29 15.15
C PRO A 131 -1.56 -18.19 15.17
N GLU A 132 -2.25 -19.30 15.47
CA GLU A 132 -3.72 -19.39 15.43
C GLU A 132 -4.39 -18.36 16.36
N GLY A 133 -3.84 -18.16 17.56
CA GLY A 133 -4.37 -17.18 18.52
C GLY A 133 -4.35 -15.74 17.99
N GLU A 134 -3.26 -15.36 17.30
CA GLU A 134 -3.12 -14.05 16.65
C GLU A 134 -4.07 -13.94 15.44
N LEU A 135 -4.21 -14.99 14.66
CA LEU A 135 -5.16 -15.02 13.55
C LEU A 135 -6.59 -14.76 14.02
N GLU A 136 -7.06 -15.46 15.05
CA GLU A 136 -8.42 -15.27 15.57
C GLU A 136 -8.61 -13.87 16.15
N ARG A 137 -7.61 -13.32 16.85
CA ARG A 137 -7.64 -11.93 17.32
C ARG A 137 -7.78 -10.94 16.17
N MET A 138 -6.96 -11.08 15.11
CA MET A 138 -6.98 -10.18 13.95
C MET A 138 -8.26 -10.32 13.13
N LYS A 139 -8.78 -11.52 12.93
CA LYS A 139 -10.07 -11.75 12.27
C LYS A 139 -11.18 -10.98 12.97
N LYS A 140 -11.25 -11.08 14.30
CA LYS A 140 -12.24 -10.35 15.11
C LYS A 140 -12.07 -8.84 14.96
N GLU A 141 -10.86 -8.34 15.07
CA GLU A 141 -10.55 -6.92 14.93
C GLU A 141 -10.91 -6.37 13.55
N ARG A 142 -10.54 -7.09 12.48
CA ARG A 142 -10.84 -6.70 11.09
C ARG A 142 -12.33 -6.74 10.78
N LYS A 143 -13.02 -7.76 11.27
CA LYS A 143 -14.48 -7.86 11.17
C LYS A 143 -15.16 -6.65 11.79
N GLU A 144 -14.79 -6.27 13.02
CA GLU A 144 -15.40 -5.14 13.71
C GLU A 144 -15.01 -3.79 13.04
N LYS A 145 -13.77 -3.61 12.62
CA LYS A 145 -13.36 -2.44 11.81
C LYS A 145 -14.17 -2.29 10.54
N LEU A 146 -14.41 -3.40 9.83
CA LEU A 146 -15.23 -3.39 8.62
C LEU A 146 -16.67 -3.03 8.93
N LYS A 147 -17.30 -3.63 9.94
CA LYS A 147 -18.66 -3.27 10.37
C LYS A 147 -18.79 -1.78 10.66
N VAL A 148 -17.90 -1.24 11.51
CA VAL A 148 -17.89 0.19 11.84
C VAL A 148 -17.70 1.06 10.60
N SER A 149 -16.86 0.65 9.66
CA SER A 149 -16.66 1.38 8.42
C SER A 149 -17.90 1.40 7.52
N LEU A 150 -18.67 0.31 7.50
CA LEU A 150 -19.92 0.18 6.75
C LEU A 150 -21.07 1.04 7.33
N GLU A 151 -20.94 1.54 8.57
CA GLU A 151 -21.87 2.53 9.11
C GLU A 151 -21.74 3.91 8.41
N LYS A 152 -20.64 4.18 7.74
CA LYS A 152 -20.41 5.46 7.04
C LYS A 152 -20.98 5.43 5.63
N VAL A 153 -21.88 6.37 5.33
CA VAL A 153 -22.48 6.53 3.99
C VAL A 153 -21.40 6.70 2.90
N SER A 154 -20.34 7.45 3.20
CA SER A 154 -19.21 7.65 2.27
C SER A 154 -18.50 6.34 1.92
N THR A 155 -18.34 5.43 2.89
CA THR A 155 -17.74 4.10 2.67
C THR A 155 -18.64 3.24 1.81
N LEU A 156 -19.94 3.20 2.10
CA LEU A 156 -20.92 2.44 1.30
C LEU A 156 -20.93 2.93 -0.16
N ALA A 157 -21.03 4.25 -0.36
CA ALA A 157 -21.04 4.84 -1.69
C ALA A 157 -19.72 4.51 -2.45
N GLN A 158 -18.57 4.61 -1.79
CA GLN A 158 -17.28 4.29 -2.41
C GLN A 158 -17.16 2.82 -2.79
N ARG A 159 -17.59 1.92 -1.94
CA ARG A 159 -17.55 0.46 -2.19
C ARG A 159 -18.45 0.08 -3.36
N GLN A 160 -19.70 0.58 -3.40
CA GLN A 160 -20.61 0.30 -4.50
C GLN A 160 -20.13 0.90 -5.82
N PHE A 161 -19.56 2.08 -5.78
CA PHE A 161 -18.95 2.71 -6.94
C PHE A 161 -17.79 1.88 -7.49
N GLN A 162 -16.89 1.39 -6.62
CA GLN A 162 -15.81 0.51 -7.02
C GLN A 162 -16.31 -0.81 -7.61
N ALA A 163 -17.30 -1.45 -6.98
CA ALA A 163 -17.90 -2.67 -7.50
C ALA A 163 -18.54 -2.48 -8.88
N ALA A 164 -19.17 -1.34 -9.11
CA ALA A 164 -19.76 -1.01 -10.40
C ALA A 164 -18.71 -0.73 -11.49
N LEU A 165 -17.65 0.01 -11.14
CA LEU A 165 -16.56 0.31 -12.09
C LEU A 165 -15.79 -0.93 -12.53
N PHE A 166 -15.58 -1.88 -11.63
CA PHE A 166 -14.78 -3.07 -11.86
C PHE A 166 -15.60 -4.36 -11.82
N ALA A 167 -16.86 -4.27 -12.23
CA ALA A 167 -17.76 -5.41 -12.22
C ALA A 167 -17.18 -6.61 -12.99
N GLY A 168 -17.33 -7.81 -12.42
CA GLY A 168 -16.82 -9.05 -13.00
C GLY A 168 -15.32 -9.30 -12.81
N SER A 169 -14.60 -8.40 -12.13
CA SER A 169 -13.17 -8.55 -11.88
C SER A 169 -12.83 -8.62 -10.39
N PRO A 170 -11.63 -9.10 -10.03
CA PRO A 170 -11.15 -9.08 -8.65
C PRO A 170 -11.14 -7.67 -8.01
N TYR A 171 -10.98 -6.63 -8.80
CA TYR A 171 -10.94 -5.24 -8.33
C TYR A 171 -12.30 -4.72 -7.85
N GLY A 172 -13.40 -5.32 -8.30
CA GLY A 172 -14.77 -4.98 -7.88
C GLY A 172 -15.28 -5.77 -6.69
N ARG A 173 -14.50 -6.68 -6.13
CA ARG A 173 -14.93 -7.51 -4.98
C ARG A 173 -15.16 -6.66 -3.73
N LEU A 174 -16.22 -6.99 -3.02
CA LEU A 174 -16.59 -6.35 -1.75
C LEU A 174 -16.54 -7.39 -0.63
N ASN A 175 -15.47 -7.37 0.15
CA ASN A 175 -15.39 -8.21 1.34
C ASN A 175 -16.54 -7.90 2.31
N GLN A 176 -17.12 -8.94 2.90
CA GLN A 176 -18.15 -8.84 3.93
C GLN A 176 -17.56 -9.20 5.31
N PRO A 177 -18.14 -8.72 6.41
CA PRO A 177 -17.68 -9.09 7.74
C PRO A 177 -17.67 -10.60 8.00
N GLU A 178 -18.53 -11.36 7.32
CA GLU A 178 -18.67 -12.81 7.42
C GLU A 178 -17.50 -13.55 6.77
N ASP A 179 -16.87 -12.98 5.74
CA ASP A 179 -15.76 -13.61 5.01
C ASP A 179 -14.57 -13.92 5.92
N PHE A 180 -14.37 -13.11 6.98
CA PHE A 180 -13.31 -13.35 7.95
C PHE A 180 -13.50 -14.65 8.75
N ALA A 181 -14.72 -15.12 8.97
CA ALA A 181 -14.98 -16.34 9.72
C ALA A 181 -14.43 -17.59 9.03
N GLU A 182 -14.40 -17.58 7.69
CA GLU A 182 -14.01 -18.73 6.89
C GLU A 182 -12.49 -18.82 6.64
N ILE A 183 -11.72 -17.81 7.07
CA ILE A 183 -10.28 -17.80 6.88
C ILE A 183 -9.62 -18.67 7.93
N THR A 184 -8.75 -19.59 7.48
CA THR A 184 -7.96 -20.49 8.31
C THR A 184 -6.47 -20.18 8.16
N ARG A 185 -5.67 -20.67 9.10
CA ARG A 185 -4.20 -20.60 9.03
C ARG A 185 -3.65 -21.20 7.73
N GLU A 186 -4.25 -22.28 7.23
CA GLU A 186 -3.85 -22.91 5.96
C GLU A 186 -4.02 -21.97 4.76
N HIS A 187 -5.08 -21.14 4.75
CA HIS A 187 -5.25 -20.11 3.72
C HIS A 187 -4.09 -19.13 3.73
N LEU A 188 -3.66 -18.65 4.91
CA LEU A 188 -2.54 -17.73 5.04
C LEU A 188 -1.22 -18.39 4.59
N LEU A 189 -0.94 -19.60 5.05
CA LEU A 189 0.26 -20.35 4.67
C LEU A 189 0.32 -20.57 3.16
N ARG A 190 -0.77 -21.01 2.55
CA ARG A 190 -0.85 -21.21 1.09
C ARG A 190 -0.61 -19.90 0.33
N PHE A 191 -1.23 -18.81 0.78
CA PHE A 191 -1.05 -17.50 0.16
C PHE A 191 0.39 -17.01 0.32
N PHE A 192 0.96 -17.19 1.49
CA PHE A 192 2.34 -16.82 1.78
C PHE A 192 3.34 -17.59 0.91
N GLU A 193 3.22 -18.91 0.81
CA GLU A 193 4.10 -19.74 -0.03
C GLU A 193 4.00 -19.37 -1.52
N ASN A 194 2.79 -19.10 -2.01
CA ASN A 194 2.57 -18.87 -3.44
C ASN A 194 2.82 -17.42 -3.86
N GLN A 195 2.52 -16.42 -3.01
CA GLN A 195 2.55 -15.02 -3.39
C GLN A 195 3.72 -14.26 -2.74
N PHE A 196 4.05 -14.52 -1.48
CA PHE A 196 5.16 -13.82 -0.84
C PHE A 196 6.50 -14.49 -1.16
N LYS A 197 6.71 -15.76 -0.84
CA LYS A 197 8.01 -16.42 -1.07
C LYS A 197 8.43 -16.45 -2.53
N ARG A 198 7.47 -16.44 -3.45
CA ARG A 198 7.72 -16.50 -4.89
C ARG A 198 7.52 -15.18 -5.62
N GLY A 199 7.03 -14.16 -4.95
CA GLY A 199 6.55 -12.94 -5.57
C GLY A 199 7.31 -11.67 -5.22
N LEU A 200 8.55 -11.73 -4.73
CA LEU A 200 9.36 -10.53 -4.48
C LEU A 200 9.78 -9.90 -5.82
N ARG A 201 9.03 -8.87 -6.21
CA ARG A 201 9.14 -8.27 -7.54
C ARG A 201 10.28 -7.26 -7.65
N LYS A 202 10.47 -6.45 -6.62
CA LYS A 202 11.56 -5.46 -6.56
C LYS A 202 11.77 -4.95 -5.15
N ILE A 203 12.94 -4.37 -4.95
CA ILE A 203 13.35 -3.72 -3.71
C ILE A 203 13.76 -2.28 -4.03
N ASN A 204 13.27 -1.32 -3.26
CA ASN A 204 13.73 0.06 -3.33
C ASN A 204 14.43 0.41 -2.01
N TRP A 205 15.59 1.02 -2.09
CA TRP A 205 16.36 1.48 -0.94
C TRP A 205 16.70 2.97 -1.09
N VAL A 206 16.20 3.77 -0.19
CA VAL A 206 16.56 5.18 -0.05
C VAL A 206 17.47 5.31 1.16
N GLY A 207 18.69 5.78 0.99
CA GLY A 207 19.71 5.89 2.04
C GLY A 207 21.07 6.20 1.45
N ASN A 208 22.12 6.01 2.24
CA ASN A 208 23.50 6.25 1.79
C ASN A 208 24.41 5.03 2.06
N PRO A 209 24.11 3.85 1.47
CA PRO A 209 24.90 2.66 1.70
C PRO A 209 26.29 2.73 1.04
N SER A 210 27.27 2.11 1.68
CA SER A 210 28.55 1.76 1.07
C SER A 210 28.39 0.58 0.07
N GLU A 211 29.37 0.39 -0.81
CA GLU A 211 29.38 -0.76 -1.72
C GLU A 211 29.42 -2.11 -1.00
N GLU A 212 30.01 -2.16 0.18
CA GLU A 212 30.09 -3.35 1.02
C GLU A 212 28.72 -3.70 1.63
N GLU A 213 28.00 -2.69 2.10
CA GLU A 213 26.62 -2.84 2.60
C GLU A 213 25.68 -3.29 1.49
N ILE A 214 25.82 -2.75 0.27
CA ILE A 214 25.00 -3.17 -0.88
C ILE A 214 25.26 -4.65 -1.18
N LYS A 215 26.50 -5.10 -1.21
CA LYS A 215 26.83 -6.51 -1.44
C LYS A 215 26.23 -7.41 -0.36
N SER A 216 26.35 -7.03 0.90
CA SER A 216 25.74 -7.77 2.01
C SER A 216 24.21 -7.77 1.94
N PHE A 217 23.61 -6.65 1.61
CA PHE A 217 22.17 -6.49 1.49
C PHE A 217 21.57 -7.39 0.41
N VAL A 218 22.15 -7.45 -0.79
CA VAL A 218 21.58 -8.25 -1.89
C VAL A 218 21.59 -9.74 -1.58
N THR A 219 22.53 -10.23 -0.74
CA THR A 219 22.59 -11.64 -0.34
C THR A 219 21.46 -12.03 0.62
N VAL A 220 20.92 -11.08 1.39
CA VAL A 220 19.79 -11.34 2.31
C VAL A 220 18.58 -11.93 1.58
N PHE A 221 18.37 -11.54 0.32
CA PHE A 221 17.18 -11.91 -0.44
C PHE A 221 17.40 -13.10 -1.40
N GLU A 222 18.49 -13.84 -1.29
CA GLU A 222 18.77 -14.97 -2.21
C GLU A 222 17.81 -16.16 -2.07
N ARG A 223 17.12 -16.30 -0.95
CA ARG A 223 16.12 -17.36 -0.73
C ARG A 223 14.71 -16.99 -1.26
N TRP A 224 14.51 -15.74 -1.70
CA TRP A 224 13.26 -15.28 -2.30
C TRP A 224 13.23 -15.54 -3.80
N ALA A 225 12.04 -15.61 -4.38
CA ALA A 225 11.88 -15.78 -5.82
C ALA A 225 10.99 -14.69 -6.43
N ASN A 226 11.13 -14.48 -7.73
CA ASN A 226 10.23 -13.67 -8.55
C ASN A 226 9.67 -14.54 -9.67
N GLU A 227 8.80 -15.46 -9.29
CA GLU A 227 8.27 -16.52 -10.15
C GLU A 227 6.73 -16.49 -10.26
N VAL A 228 6.08 -15.48 -9.66
CA VAL A 228 4.63 -15.34 -9.80
C VAL A 228 4.33 -14.93 -11.24
N PRO A 229 3.55 -15.74 -11.99
CA PRO A 229 3.22 -15.41 -13.37
C PRO A 229 2.47 -14.07 -13.44
N GLU A 230 2.81 -13.24 -14.41
CA GLU A 230 1.99 -12.07 -14.71
C GLU A 230 0.57 -12.55 -15.03
N GLN A 231 -0.38 -12.14 -14.20
CA GLN A 231 -1.77 -12.38 -14.54
C GLN A 231 -2.19 -11.35 -15.59
N PRO A 232 -2.86 -11.80 -16.67
CA PRO A 232 -3.45 -10.85 -17.62
C PRO A 232 -4.37 -9.89 -16.88
N LEU A 233 -4.43 -8.66 -17.36
CA LEU A 233 -5.39 -7.69 -16.83
C LEU A 233 -6.77 -8.31 -16.87
N ALA A 234 -7.43 -8.38 -15.73
CA ALA A 234 -8.77 -8.90 -15.65
C ALA A 234 -9.71 -8.07 -16.52
N GLU A 235 -10.43 -8.71 -17.42
CA GLU A 235 -11.50 -8.05 -18.14
C GLU A 235 -12.58 -7.64 -17.16
N PHE A 236 -13.05 -6.43 -17.28
CA PHE A 236 -14.16 -5.91 -16.48
C PHE A 236 -15.10 -5.09 -17.39
N GLN A 237 -16.37 -5.12 -17.05
CA GLN A 237 -17.39 -4.36 -17.76
C GLN A 237 -18.02 -3.37 -16.78
N PRO A 238 -17.63 -2.07 -16.84
CA PRO A 238 -18.21 -1.08 -15.96
C PRO A 238 -19.72 -1.03 -16.10
N SER A 239 -20.44 -1.11 -14.98
CA SER A 239 -21.87 -0.89 -14.97
C SER A 239 -22.19 0.57 -15.30
N GLN A 240 -23.17 0.79 -16.14
CA GLN A 240 -23.71 2.12 -16.46
C GLN A 240 -24.97 2.45 -15.66
N GLU A 241 -25.36 1.56 -14.76
CA GLU A 241 -26.57 1.74 -13.95
C GLU A 241 -26.37 2.78 -12.85
N LYS A 242 -27.44 3.49 -12.55
CA LYS A 242 -27.50 4.35 -11.37
C LYS A 242 -27.85 3.48 -10.17
N ILE A 243 -26.92 3.34 -9.26
CA ILE A 243 -27.10 2.55 -8.03
C ILE A 243 -27.52 3.50 -6.92
N ALA A 244 -28.65 3.23 -6.28
CA ALA A 244 -29.11 3.94 -5.11
C ALA A 244 -29.24 2.95 -3.92
N LEU A 245 -28.62 3.29 -2.82
CA LEU A 245 -28.73 2.55 -1.56
C LEU A 245 -29.35 3.47 -0.50
N GLU A 246 -30.43 3.01 0.09
CA GLU A 246 -31.02 3.68 1.23
C GLU A 246 -30.39 3.18 2.53
N LYS A 247 -29.91 4.11 3.35
CA LYS A 247 -29.41 3.82 4.70
C LYS A 247 -30.30 4.52 5.70
N LYS A 248 -30.98 3.73 6.51
CA LYS A 248 -31.82 4.23 7.61
C LYS A 248 -31.00 5.10 8.55
N ASP A 249 -31.59 6.19 9.03
CA ASP A 249 -30.99 7.14 9.97
C ASP A 249 -29.73 7.88 9.43
N ALA A 250 -29.50 7.87 8.13
CA ALA A 250 -28.44 8.65 7.52
C ALA A 250 -28.80 10.14 7.47
N VAL A 251 -27.91 10.98 8.00
CA VAL A 251 -28.07 12.45 7.99
C VAL A 251 -27.49 13.12 6.74
N GLN A 252 -26.77 12.38 5.92
CA GLN A 252 -26.09 12.90 4.72
C GLN A 252 -26.21 11.90 3.56
N THR A 253 -26.24 12.42 2.34
CA THR A 253 -26.19 11.61 1.12
C THR A 253 -24.75 11.54 0.60
N GLY A 254 -24.29 10.33 0.32
CA GLY A 254 -22.98 10.10 -0.35
C GLY A 254 -23.19 9.89 -1.84
N ILE A 255 -22.66 10.76 -2.68
CA ILE A 255 -22.72 10.65 -4.13
C ILE A 255 -21.33 10.33 -4.69
N ARG A 256 -21.25 9.36 -5.60
CA ARG A 256 -20.06 9.04 -6.38
C ARG A 256 -20.41 9.02 -7.85
N ILE A 257 -19.68 9.80 -8.66
CA ILE A 257 -19.84 9.88 -10.10
C ILE A 257 -18.45 9.77 -10.73
N GLY A 258 -18.32 8.91 -11.71
CA GLY A 258 -17.04 8.76 -12.42
C GLY A 258 -17.09 7.66 -13.46
N LYS A 259 -15.98 7.51 -14.16
CA LYS A 259 -15.75 6.45 -15.14
C LYS A 259 -14.27 6.13 -15.18
N LEU A 260 -13.94 4.94 -15.68
CA LEU A 260 -12.57 4.60 -16.02
C LEU A 260 -12.15 5.38 -17.27
N LEU A 261 -10.93 5.89 -17.22
CA LEU A 261 -10.29 6.58 -18.33
C LEU A 261 -9.06 5.79 -18.76
N PHE A 262 -8.00 6.47 -19.03
CA PHE A 262 -6.68 5.96 -19.35
C PHE A 262 -5.77 5.98 -18.11
N ASP A 263 -4.68 5.25 -18.16
CA ASP A 263 -3.68 5.18 -17.10
C ASP A 263 -2.64 6.31 -17.18
N ARG A 264 -1.64 6.25 -16.27
CA ARG A 264 -0.58 7.28 -16.17
C ARG A 264 0.33 7.37 -17.38
N SER A 265 0.39 6.36 -18.24
CA SER A 265 1.22 6.33 -19.43
C SER A 265 0.59 7.12 -20.59
N HIS A 266 -0.69 7.46 -20.51
CA HIS A 266 -1.39 8.18 -21.56
C HIS A 266 -0.89 9.63 -21.70
N PRO A 267 -0.69 10.14 -22.93
CA PRO A 267 -0.16 11.50 -23.18
C PRO A 267 -0.99 12.63 -22.53
N ASP A 268 -2.28 12.44 -22.37
CA ASP A 268 -3.19 13.43 -21.77
C ASP A 268 -3.41 13.25 -20.27
N TYR A 269 -2.69 12.31 -19.60
CA TYR A 269 -2.86 12.05 -18.17
C TYR A 269 -2.74 13.32 -17.32
N HIS A 270 -1.66 14.08 -17.50
CA HIS A 270 -1.43 15.31 -16.73
C HIS A 270 -2.45 16.41 -17.03
N LYS A 271 -2.89 16.54 -18.28
CA LYS A 271 -3.95 17.48 -18.63
C LYS A 271 -5.28 17.10 -17.95
N MET A 272 -5.60 15.78 -17.93
CA MET A 272 -6.79 15.27 -17.28
C MET A 272 -6.76 15.46 -15.76
N THR A 273 -5.59 15.34 -15.14
CA THR A 273 -5.41 15.63 -13.72
C THR A 273 -5.78 17.10 -13.42
N VAL A 274 -5.31 18.05 -14.24
CA VAL A 274 -5.67 19.47 -14.08
C VAL A 274 -7.19 19.69 -14.26
N VAL A 275 -7.78 19.06 -15.27
CA VAL A 275 -9.25 19.14 -15.50
C VAL A 275 -10.03 18.59 -14.30
N ASN A 276 -9.59 17.45 -13.75
CA ASN A 276 -10.21 16.85 -12.57
C ASN A 276 -10.13 17.75 -11.34
N THR A 277 -8.96 18.35 -11.12
CA THR A 277 -8.75 19.32 -10.03
C THR A 277 -9.67 20.54 -10.15
N LEU A 278 -9.77 21.14 -11.34
CA LEU A 278 -10.68 22.26 -11.60
C LEU A 278 -12.16 21.89 -11.41
N LEU A 279 -12.51 20.65 -11.72
CA LEU A 279 -13.90 20.17 -11.64
C LEU A 279 -14.34 19.92 -10.20
N GLY A 280 -13.56 19.19 -9.38
CA GLY A 280 -14.07 18.68 -8.11
C GLY A 280 -13.06 18.42 -6.99
N GLU A 281 -11.76 18.60 -7.18
CA GLU A 281 -10.77 18.10 -6.24
C GLU A 281 -10.42 19.08 -5.11
N TYR A 282 -10.64 20.37 -5.27
CA TYR A 282 -10.33 21.37 -4.26
C TYR A 282 -11.55 22.20 -3.87
N PHE A 283 -11.47 22.92 -2.76
CA PHE A 283 -12.58 23.64 -2.15
C PHE A 283 -13.22 24.68 -3.09
N GLY A 284 -12.45 25.43 -3.86
CA GLY A 284 -12.94 26.40 -4.87
C GLY A 284 -13.26 25.78 -6.24
N SER A 285 -13.32 24.45 -6.35
CA SER A 285 -13.66 23.76 -7.60
C SER A 285 -15.11 23.98 -8.00
N ARG A 286 -15.39 23.82 -9.29
CA ARG A 286 -16.75 24.07 -9.82
C ARG A 286 -17.84 23.29 -9.14
N LEU A 287 -17.62 21.99 -8.86
CA LEU A 287 -18.61 21.16 -8.18
C LEU A 287 -18.80 21.58 -6.73
N MET A 288 -17.72 21.91 -6.03
CA MET A 288 -17.80 22.35 -4.64
C MET A 288 -18.55 23.68 -4.52
N SER A 289 -18.21 24.67 -5.32
CA SER A 289 -18.91 25.96 -5.32
C SER A 289 -20.39 25.81 -5.67
N ASN A 290 -20.71 25.14 -6.78
CA ASN A 290 -22.09 25.02 -7.25
C ASN A 290 -22.99 24.14 -6.38
N ILE A 291 -22.46 23.03 -5.85
CA ILE A 291 -23.30 22.05 -5.16
C ILE A 291 -23.28 22.29 -3.65
N ARG A 292 -22.10 22.51 -3.07
CA ARG A 292 -21.96 22.61 -1.62
C ARG A 292 -22.26 24.01 -1.09
N GLU A 293 -21.86 25.07 -1.82
CA GLU A 293 -22.02 26.45 -1.33
C GLU A 293 -23.31 27.09 -1.85
N ASP A 294 -23.60 26.99 -3.16
CA ASP A 294 -24.76 27.67 -3.73
C ASP A 294 -26.08 26.91 -3.48
N LYS A 295 -26.05 25.58 -3.35
CA LYS A 295 -27.25 24.75 -3.24
C LYS A 295 -27.41 24.03 -1.88
N GLY A 296 -26.41 24.12 -1.00
CA GLY A 296 -26.45 23.57 0.36
C GLY A 296 -25.93 22.15 0.46
#